data_cbb527c6108847ec26ca0a6b4b881e21
#
_entry.id   cbb527c6108847ec26ca0a6b4b881e21
#
_cell.length_a   1.000
_cell.length_b   1.000
_cell.length_c   1.000
_cell.angle_alpha   90.00
_cell.angle_beta   90.00
_cell.angle_gamma   90.00
#
_symmetry.space_group_name_H-M   'P 1'
#
loop_
_entity.id
_entity.type
_entity.pdbx_description
1 polymer ?
#
loop_
_entity_poly.entity_id
_entity_poly.type
_entity_poly.pdbx_seq_one_letter_code
_entity_poly.pdbx_strand_id
1 'polypeptide(L)'
;MSKEKPIIVWFRRDLRVSDHPALSAACAAGVPVIAVFIKDDIVDGLGAAPKWRLGKALEVFTQTLARLNIPLILREGPAGDVLDALITETDAQGVYWSRLYDPACVTRDTAIKADLRSKGLEARSFGGHLMFDPWTVETK
;
A
#
# COMPACT_ATOMS: atom_id res chain seq x y z
N MET A 1 5.92 -6.25 -28.59
CA MET A 1 6.13 -5.17 -27.63
C MET A 1 5.73 -5.60 -26.24
N SER A 2 6.58 -5.42 -25.31
CA SER A 2 6.28 -5.84 -23.97
C SER A 2 5.46 -4.76 -23.25
N LYS A 3 4.46 -5.20 -22.52
CA LYS A 3 3.71 -4.31 -21.66
C LYS A 3 4.52 -4.02 -20.41
N GLU A 4 4.46 -2.80 -19.97
CA GLU A 4 5.05 -2.46 -18.68
C GLU A 4 4.18 -3.04 -17.59
N LYS A 5 4.82 -3.70 -16.63
CA LYS A 5 4.09 -4.30 -15.53
C LYS A 5 3.81 -3.23 -14.48
N PRO A 6 2.58 -3.17 -13.97
CA PRO A 6 2.23 -2.13 -13.01
C PRO A 6 2.88 -2.36 -11.65
N ILE A 7 2.93 -1.27 -10.87
CA ILE A 7 3.33 -1.32 -9.48
C ILE A 7 2.07 -1.07 -8.66
N ILE A 8 1.85 -1.91 -7.65
CA ILE A 8 0.72 -1.75 -6.75
C ILE A 8 1.18 -0.91 -5.57
N VAL A 9 0.44 0.14 -5.25
CA VAL A 9 0.66 0.94 -4.05
C VAL A 9 -0.42 0.56 -3.05
N TRP A 10 -0.01 -0.01 -1.93
CA TRP A 10 -0.92 -0.51 -0.90
C TRP A 10 -1.11 0.57 0.14
N PHE A 11 -2.27 1.19 0.11
CA PHE A 11 -2.61 2.25 1.06
C PHE A 11 -3.25 1.65 2.31
N ARG A 12 -2.92 2.21 3.46
CA ARG A 12 -3.50 1.79 4.74
C ARG A 12 -4.09 2.99 5.46
N ARG A 13 -3.30 3.66 6.29
CA ARG A 13 -3.76 4.85 7.01
C ARG A 13 -3.39 6.13 6.31
N ASP A 14 -2.60 6.03 5.27
CA ASP A 14 -1.95 7.13 4.57
C ASP A 14 -2.70 7.49 3.29
N LEU A 15 -3.97 7.78 3.41
CA LEU A 15 -4.86 8.05 2.27
C LEU A 15 -4.65 9.46 1.75
N ARG A 16 -3.52 9.66 1.09
CA ARG A 16 -3.17 10.94 0.51
C ARG A 16 -2.25 10.73 -0.67
N VAL A 17 -2.16 11.74 -1.55
CA VAL A 17 -1.28 11.67 -2.71
C VAL A 17 -0.07 12.58 -2.59
N SER A 18 -0.14 13.62 -1.75
CA SER A 18 0.99 14.51 -1.54
C SER A 18 1.84 13.99 -0.39
N ASP A 19 3.13 14.23 -0.48
CA ASP A 19 4.07 13.85 0.56
C ASP A 19 3.97 12.36 0.88
N HIS A 20 3.93 11.53 -0.18
CA HIS A 20 3.74 10.09 -0.05
C HIS A 20 4.87 9.38 -0.80
N PRO A 21 5.93 8.98 -0.08
CA PRO A 21 7.10 8.40 -0.74
C PRO A 21 6.81 7.15 -1.56
N ALA A 22 5.94 6.25 -1.08
CA ALA A 22 5.63 5.05 -1.83
C ALA A 22 4.97 5.37 -3.17
N LEU A 23 4.00 6.28 -3.15
CA LEU A 23 3.32 6.68 -4.37
C LEU A 23 4.27 7.41 -5.31
N SER A 24 5.10 8.30 -4.76
CA SER A 24 6.07 9.03 -5.56
C SER A 24 7.06 8.09 -6.24
N ALA A 25 7.55 7.08 -5.51
CA ALA A 25 8.48 6.11 -6.07
C ALA A 25 7.81 5.29 -7.17
N ALA A 26 6.57 4.89 -6.99
CA ALA A 26 5.85 4.12 -8.00
C ALA A 26 5.64 4.95 -9.26
N CYS A 27 5.24 6.21 -9.11
CA CYS A 27 5.04 7.10 -10.25
C CYS A 27 6.35 7.37 -10.98
N ALA A 28 7.44 7.51 -10.23
CA ALA A 28 8.75 7.77 -10.83
C ALA A 28 9.28 6.60 -11.66
N ALA A 29 8.77 5.39 -11.41
CA ALA A 29 9.20 4.22 -12.17
C ALA A 29 8.73 4.24 -13.63
N GLY A 30 7.77 5.11 -13.96
CA GLY A 30 7.31 5.26 -15.34
C GLY A 30 6.42 4.14 -15.82
N VAL A 31 5.86 3.35 -14.91
CA VAL A 31 4.95 2.25 -15.25
C VAL A 31 3.57 2.56 -14.70
N PRO A 32 2.53 1.84 -15.13
CA PRO A 32 1.20 2.07 -14.56
C PRO A 32 1.19 1.83 -13.04
N VAL A 33 0.39 2.61 -12.34
CA VAL A 33 0.26 2.51 -10.89
C VAL A 33 -1.15 2.09 -10.56
N ILE A 34 -1.28 1.12 -9.68
CA ILE A 34 -2.57 0.63 -9.20
C ILE A 34 -2.59 0.83 -7.70
N ALA A 35 -3.59 1.55 -7.21
CA ALA A 35 -3.76 1.74 -5.78
C ALA A 35 -4.71 0.68 -5.23
N VAL A 36 -4.42 0.16 -4.05
CA VAL A 36 -5.30 -0.81 -3.40
C VAL A 36 -5.45 -0.46 -1.93
N PHE A 37 -6.66 -0.63 -1.42
CA PHE A 37 -6.96 -0.61 0.01
C PHE A 37 -7.58 -1.95 0.36
N ILE A 38 -7.04 -2.61 1.37
CA ILE A 38 -7.49 -3.95 1.77
C ILE A 38 -8.16 -3.88 3.13
N LYS A 39 -9.40 -4.33 3.18
CA LYS A 39 -10.14 -4.44 4.44
C LYS A 39 -9.78 -5.79 5.07
N ASP A 40 -8.77 -5.76 5.91
CA ASP A 40 -8.25 -6.96 6.56
C ASP A 40 -8.67 -7.01 8.03
N ASP A 41 -8.14 -7.97 8.78
CA ASP A 41 -8.48 -8.14 10.18
C ASP A 41 -8.19 -6.91 11.02
N ILE A 42 -7.14 -6.18 10.68
CA ILE A 42 -6.76 -4.98 11.44
C ILE A 42 -7.81 -3.89 11.25
N VAL A 43 -8.29 -3.72 10.02
CA VAL A 43 -9.37 -2.77 9.74
C VAL A 43 -10.66 -3.22 10.41
N ASP A 44 -10.97 -4.51 10.34
CA ASP A 44 -12.20 -5.04 10.96
C ASP A 44 -12.19 -4.87 12.48
N GLY A 45 -11.02 -4.81 13.08
CA GLY A 45 -10.89 -4.61 14.52
C GLY A 45 -11.10 -3.18 14.98
N LEU A 46 -11.29 -2.23 14.06
CA LEU A 46 -11.53 -0.83 14.44
C LEU A 46 -12.93 -0.66 15.02
N GLY A 47 -13.08 0.31 15.91
CA GLY A 47 -14.39 0.66 16.42
C GLY A 47 -15.26 1.33 15.36
N ALA A 48 -16.52 1.58 15.71
CA ALA A 48 -17.49 2.12 14.76
C ALA A 48 -17.11 3.50 14.23
N ALA A 49 -16.67 4.40 15.11
CA ALA A 49 -16.33 5.76 14.68
C ALA A 49 -15.09 5.79 13.79
N PRO A 50 -14.00 5.09 14.12
CA PRO A 50 -12.87 5.01 13.20
C PRO A 50 -13.23 4.40 11.85
N LYS A 51 -14.08 3.37 11.82
CA LYS A 51 -14.51 2.78 10.55
C LYS A 51 -15.29 3.76 9.71
N TRP A 52 -16.17 4.54 10.34
CA TRP A 52 -16.96 5.53 9.63
C TRP A 52 -16.05 6.60 9.02
N ARG A 53 -15.09 7.09 9.80
CA ARG A 53 -14.13 8.08 9.30
C ARG A 53 -13.30 7.54 8.16
N LEU A 54 -12.90 6.27 8.27
CA LEU A 54 -12.14 5.62 7.21
C LEU A 54 -12.94 5.54 5.92
N GLY A 55 -14.22 5.17 6.01
CA GLY A 55 -15.08 5.11 4.83
C GLY A 55 -15.20 6.45 4.14
N LYS A 56 -15.36 7.54 4.93
CA LYS A 56 -15.42 8.88 4.37
C LYS A 56 -14.09 9.27 3.71
N ALA A 57 -12.97 8.94 4.36
CA ALA A 57 -11.66 9.23 3.79
C ALA A 57 -11.45 8.47 2.48
N LEU A 58 -11.91 7.24 2.40
CA LEU A 58 -11.79 6.44 1.18
C LEU A 58 -12.59 7.03 0.03
N GLU A 59 -13.79 7.57 0.31
CA GLU A 59 -14.58 8.22 -0.72
C GLU A 59 -13.84 9.39 -1.33
N VAL A 60 -13.28 10.25 -0.48
CA VAL A 60 -12.52 11.41 -0.94
C VAL A 60 -11.27 10.98 -1.68
N PHE A 61 -10.57 9.99 -1.14
CA PHE A 61 -9.32 9.53 -1.72
C PHE A 61 -9.53 8.91 -3.10
N THR A 62 -10.63 8.18 -3.27
CA THR A 62 -10.97 7.60 -4.57
C THR A 62 -11.09 8.70 -5.63
N GLN A 63 -11.75 9.81 -5.28
CA GLN A 63 -11.90 10.93 -6.18
C GLN A 63 -10.57 11.61 -6.48
N THR A 64 -9.72 11.75 -5.44
CA THR A 64 -8.40 12.35 -5.61
C THR A 64 -7.55 11.54 -6.58
N LEU A 65 -7.53 10.22 -6.41
CA LEU A 65 -6.76 9.34 -7.29
C LEU A 65 -7.31 9.33 -8.71
N ALA A 66 -8.63 9.43 -8.86
CA ALA A 66 -9.23 9.46 -10.18
C ALA A 66 -8.73 10.64 -11.00
N ARG A 67 -8.45 11.77 -10.35
CA ARG A 67 -7.89 12.93 -11.03
C ARG A 67 -6.49 12.69 -11.57
N LEU A 68 -5.80 11.72 -10.99
CA LEU A 68 -4.46 11.32 -11.43
C LEU A 68 -4.50 10.11 -12.37
N ASN A 69 -5.69 9.68 -12.74
CA ASN A 69 -5.88 8.48 -13.58
C ASN A 69 -5.35 7.21 -12.92
N ILE A 70 -5.42 7.14 -11.60
CA ILE A 70 -5.01 5.97 -10.83
C ILE A 70 -6.27 5.32 -10.27
N PRO A 71 -6.55 4.07 -10.64
CA PRO A 71 -7.71 3.38 -10.05
C PRO A 71 -7.43 2.99 -8.61
N LEU A 72 -8.43 3.14 -7.75
CA LEU A 72 -8.36 2.61 -6.39
C LEU A 72 -9.20 1.35 -6.33
N ILE A 73 -8.56 0.24 -6.01
CA ILE A 73 -9.20 -1.06 -5.90
C ILE A 73 -9.44 -1.33 -4.43
N LEU A 74 -10.68 -1.68 -4.10
CA LEU A 74 -11.06 -2.05 -2.74
C LEU A 74 -11.23 -3.56 -2.67
N ARG A 75 -10.53 -4.18 -1.74
CA ARG A 75 -10.60 -5.64 -1.56
C ARG A 75 -10.78 -5.96 -0.09
N GLU A 76 -11.23 -7.16 0.18
CA GLU A 76 -11.49 -7.62 1.55
C GLU A 76 -10.88 -8.99 1.72
N GLY A 77 -10.24 -9.22 2.88
CA GLY A 77 -9.65 -10.50 3.21
C GLY A 77 -8.24 -10.35 3.76
N PRO A 78 -7.54 -11.47 4.01
CA PRO A 78 -6.16 -11.42 4.48
C PRO A 78 -5.29 -10.67 3.47
N ALA A 79 -4.49 -9.73 3.96
CA ALA A 79 -3.74 -8.83 3.08
C ALA A 79 -2.82 -9.59 2.13
N GLY A 80 -2.10 -10.59 2.63
CA GLY A 80 -1.19 -11.35 1.76
C GLY A 80 -1.90 -12.06 0.63
N ASP A 81 -3.04 -12.69 0.95
CA ASP A 81 -3.83 -13.40 -0.07
C ASP A 81 -4.40 -12.45 -1.10
N VAL A 82 -4.89 -11.29 -0.64
CA VAL A 82 -5.45 -10.28 -1.53
C VAL A 82 -4.38 -9.73 -2.46
N LEU A 83 -3.19 -9.47 -1.92
CA LEU A 83 -2.10 -8.98 -2.75
C LEU A 83 -1.66 -10.01 -3.78
N ASP A 84 -1.59 -11.28 -3.39
CA ASP A 84 -1.24 -12.35 -4.34
C ASP A 84 -2.25 -12.44 -5.48
N ALA A 85 -3.54 -12.38 -5.15
CA ALA A 85 -4.58 -12.43 -6.16
C ALA A 85 -4.50 -11.23 -7.10
N LEU A 86 -4.28 -10.05 -6.54
CA LEU A 86 -4.22 -8.83 -7.35
C LEU A 86 -2.99 -8.83 -8.26
N ILE A 87 -1.87 -9.34 -7.77
CA ILE A 87 -0.66 -9.46 -8.58
C ILE A 87 -0.92 -10.39 -9.76
N THR A 88 -1.59 -11.50 -9.51
CA THR A 88 -1.93 -12.45 -10.58
C THR A 88 -2.86 -11.82 -11.60
N GLU A 89 -3.86 -11.06 -11.14
CA GLU A 89 -4.82 -10.39 -12.04
C GLU A 89 -4.17 -9.32 -12.90
N THR A 90 -3.22 -8.59 -12.36
CA THR A 90 -2.64 -7.42 -13.03
C THR A 90 -1.26 -7.64 -13.59
N ASP A 91 -0.64 -8.77 -13.25
CA ASP A 91 0.75 -9.06 -13.61
C ASP A 91 1.70 -7.98 -13.08
N ALA A 92 1.43 -7.49 -11.86
CA ALA A 92 2.23 -6.44 -11.25
C ALA A 92 3.64 -6.90 -10.97
N GLN A 93 4.58 -5.98 -11.09
CA GLN A 93 5.99 -6.31 -10.83
C GLN A 93 6.38 -6.10 -9.38
N GLY A 94 5.58 -5.39 -8.61
CA GLY A 94 5.91 -5.15 -7.22
C GLY A 94 4.82 -4.45 -6.46
N VAL A 95 5.02 -4.33 -5.14
CA VAL A 95 4.09 -3.68 -4.23
C VAL A 95 4.88 -2.72 -3.34
N TYR A 96 4.42 -1.49 -3.27
CA TYR A 96 5.05 -0.44 -2.45
C TYR A 96 4.05 0.00 -1.40
N TRP A 97 4.53 0.30 -0.18
CA TRP A 97 3.67 0.79 0.89
C TRP A 97 4.45 1.64 1.88
N SER A 98 3.73 2.41 2.69
CA SER A 98 4.32 3.16 3.78
C SER A 98 4.35 2.30 5.03
N ARG A 99 5.43 2.40 5.79
CA ARG A 99 5.60 1.59 7.00
C ARG A 99 4.60 1.96 8.07
N LEU A 100 4.11 0.95 8.75
CA LEU A 100 3.34 1.10 9.98
C LEU A 100 4.19 0.52 11.10
N TYR A 101 4.08 1.12 12.28
CA TYR A 101 4.97 0.77 13.39
C TYR A 101 4.26 0.03 14.52
N ASP A 102 2.97 -0.20 14.42
CA ASP A 102 2.25 -1.05 15.37
C ASP A 102 2.79 -2.47 15.28
N PRO A 103 3.02 -3.16 16.42
CA PRO A 103 3.63 -4.50 16.38
C PRO A 103 2.91 -5.49 15.46
N ALA A 104 1.59 -5.52 15.50
CA ALA A 104 0.84 -6.44 14.64
C ALA A 104 1.06 -6.13 13.16
N CYS A 105 1.12 -4.84 12.80
CA CYS A 105 1.35 -4.43 11.43
C CYS A 105 2.77 -4.75 11.00
N VAL A 106 3.74 -4.53 11.87
CA VAL A 106 5.15 -4.82 11.55
C VAL A 106 5.32 -6.32 11.26
N THR A 107 4.75 -7.17 12.10
CA THR A 107 4.84 -8.62 11.91
C THR A 107 4.22 -9.03 10.58
N ARG A 108 3.00 -8.54 10.31
CA ARG A 108 2.30 -8.87 9.07
C ARG A 108 3.07 -8.37 7.84
N ASP A 109 3.51 -7.13 7.89
CA ASP A 109 4.18 -6.51 6.73
C ASP A 109 5.52 -7.18 6.45
N THR A 110 6.24 -7.57 7.50
CA THR A 110 7.50 -8.29 7.34
C THR A 110 7.29 -9.62 6.62
N ALA A 111 6.26 -10.36 7.03
CA ALA A 111 5.95 -11.65 6.40
C ALA A 111 5.55 -11.47 4.95
N ILE A 112 4.73 -10.48 4.65
CA ILE A 112 4.29 -10.19 3.29
C ILE A 112 5.49 -9.82 2.42
N LYS A 113 6.38 -8.98 2.94
CA LYS A 113 7.55 -8.54 2.19
C LYS A 113 8.45 -9.72 1.83
N ALA A 114 8.68 -10.60 2.80
CA ALA A 114 9.50 -11.79 2.56
C ALA A 114 8.85 -12.71 1.52
N ASP A 115 7.54 -12.91 1.60
CA ASP A 115 6.82 -13.76 0.66
C ASP A 115 6.90 -13.20 -0.76
N LEU A 116 6.67 -11.90 -0.92
CA LEU A 116 6.72 -11.29 -2.25
C LEU A 116 8.11 -11.37 -2.85
N ARG A 117 9.13 -11.13 -2.04
CA ARG A 117 10.51 -11.22 -2.52
C ARG A 117 10.89 -12.64 -2.90
N SER A 118 10.37 -13.62 -2.19
CA SER A 118 10.64 -15.02 -2.51
C SER A 118 10.06 -15.41 -3.86
N LYS A 119 9.05 -14.68 -4.33
CA LYS A 119 8.42 -14.91 -5.63
C LYS A 119 9.06 -14.09 -6.75
N GLY A 120 10.13 -13.38 -6.45
CA GLY A 120 10.80 -12.55 -7.44
C GLY A 120 10.17 -11.19 -7.67
N LEU A 121 9.27 -10.78 -6.79
CA LEU A 121 8.59 -9.50 -6.91
C LEU A 121 9.32 -8.43 -6.09
N GLU A 122 9.19 -7.19 -6.53
CA GLU A 122 9.74 -6.07 -5.78
C GLU A 122 8.80 -5.72 -4.65
N ALA A 123 9.30 -5.70 -3.43
CA ALA A 123 8.50 -5.32 -2.27
C ALA A 123 9.29 -4.25 -1.52
N ARG A 124 8.76 -3.03 -1.49
CA ARG A 124 9.44 -1.88 -0.88
C ARG A 124 8.54 -1.19 0.12
N SER A 125 9.09 -0.86 1.27
CA SER A 125 8.38 -0.07 2.27
C SER A 125 9.12 1.24 2.49
N PHE A 126 8.36 2.29 2.79
CA PHE A 126 8.89 3.64 2.91
C PHE A 126 8.43 4.25 4.22
N GLY A 127 9.32 4.99 4.89
CA GLY A 127 8.92 5.80 6.03
C GLY A 127 8.15 7.02 5.51
N GLY A 128 7.08 7.41 6.16
CA GLY A 128 6.27 8.48 5.61
C GLY A 128 5.60 9.41 6.59
N HIS A 129 5.19 8.89 7.72
CA HIS A 129 4.39 9.70 8.65
C HIS A 129 5.21 10.49 9.65
N LEU A 130 6.39 9.97 9.98
CA LEU A 130 7.21 10.60 11.02
C LEU A 130 8.16 11.57 10.38
N MET A 131 8.53 12.59 11.14
CA MET A 131 9.54 13.54 10.67
C MET A 131 10.85 12.84 10.39
N PHE A 132 11.10 11.77 11.11
CA PHE A 132 12.25 10.91 10.86
C PHE A 132 11.83 9.48 11.12
N ASP A 133 12.45 8.58 10.37
CA ASP A 133 12.21 7.16 10.51
C ASP A 133 13.00 6.65 11.72
N PRO A 134 12.39 5.86 12.62
CA PRO A 134 13.11 5.31 13.76
C PRO A 134 14.39 4.57 13.37
N TRP A 135 14.38 3.88 12.25
CA TRP A 135 15.57 3.17 11.78
C TRP A 135 16.70 4.12 11.46
N THR A 136 16.37 5.27 10.89
CA THR A 136 17.37 6.28 10.55
C THR A 136 18.01 6.84 11.80
N VAL A 137 17.21 7.07 12.82
CA VAL A 137 17.74 7.61 14.09
C VAL A 137 18.76 6.65 14.70
N GLU A 138 18.48 5.37 14.64
CA GLU A 138 19.35 4.36 15.23
C GLU A 138 20.67 4.23 14.52
N THR A 139 20.71 4.53 13.25
CA THR A 139 21.92 4.37 12.46
C THR A 139 22.87 5.55 12.55
N LYS A 140 22.46 6.58 13.24
CA LYS A 140 23.32 7.75 13.40
C LYS A 140 24.46 7.58 14.42
#